data_9ec45099e3d859871f7ae27f29e1e4c0
#
_entry.id   9ec45099e3d859871f7ae27f29e1e4c0
#
_cell.length_a   1.000
_cell.length_b   1.000
_cell.length_c   1.000
_cell.angle_alpha   90.00
_cell.angle_beta   90.00
_cell.angle_gamma   90.00
#
_symmetry.space_group_name_H-M   'P 1'
#
loop_
_entity.id
_entity.type
_entity.pdbx_description
1 polymer ?
#
loop_
_entity_poly.entity_id
_entity_poly.type
_entity_poly.pdbx_seq_one_letter_code
_entity_poly.pdbx_strand_id
1 'polypeptide(L)'
;AGHTLAANGRYLTYDGKPFFPVSGEFHFARYRREDWERELRKMKAGGVNIVATYIFWIHHEEEKGVFDFSGQRDLRAFVELCGKVGLGVILRIGPWCHGECRNGGFPDWIQFQTDFARRTDDPTYLFYVRRWFCEMEKQVHGLLFGDGGPVIGVQIENEYRSYAEPDREKRKAH
;
A
#
# COMPACT_ATOMS: atom_id res chain seq x y z
N ALA A 1 -7.64 20.13 11.74
CA ALA A 1 -8.90 19.70 11.14
C ALA A 1 -8.54 18.88 9.90
N GLY A 2 -9.05 17.65 9.82
CA GLY A 2 -8.79 16.76 8.69
C GLY A 2 -9.49 17.26 7.41
N HIS A 3 -8.97 16.83 6.29
CA HIS A 3 -9.58 17.09 4.98
C HIS A 3 -10.73 16.13 4.70
N THR A 4 -11.61 16.48 3.78
CA THR A 4 -12.73 15.64 3.36
C THR A 4 -12.61 15.29 1.89
N LEU A 5 -12.56 13.98 1.59
CA LEU A 5 -12.71 13.44 0.25
C LEU A 5 -14.09 12.80 0.14
N ALA A 6 -14.89 13.23 -0.83
CA ALA A 6 -16.24 12.74 -1.02
C ALA A 6 -16.56 12.54 -2.50
N ALA A 7 -17.64 11.85 -2.79
CA ALA A 7 -18.18 11.70 -4.14
C ALA A 7 -19.61 12.26 -4.18
N ASN A 8 -19.94 12.94 -5.25
CA ASN A 8 -21.31 13.25 -5.63
C ASN A 8 -21.70 12.39 -6.85
N GLY A 9 -22.88 12.55 -7.42
CA GLY A 9 -23.34 11.79 -8.55
C GLY A 9 -22.54 12.01 -9.86
N ARG A 10 -21.52 12.86 -9.89
CA ARG A 10 -20.79 13.24 -11.11
C ARG A 10 -19.28 13.21 -10.99
N TYR A 11 -18.71 13.59 -9.83
CA TYR A 11 -17.26 13.69 -9.63
C TYR A 11 -16.87 13.57 -8.15
N LEU A 12 -15.58 13.41 -7.91
CA LEU A 12 -15.00 13.47 -6.57
C LEU A 12 -14.83 14.94 -6.13
N THR A 13 -14.92 15.17 -4.83
CA THR A 13 -14.66 16.48 -4.23
C THR A 13 -13.58 16.37 -3.15
N TYR A 14 -12.71 17.35 -3.10
CA TYR A 14 -11.73 17.58 -2.05
C TYR A 14 -12.10 18.88 -1.31
N ASP A 15 -12.45 18.79 -0.05
CA ASP A 15 -12.96 19.92 0.76
C ASP A 15 -14.09 20.67 0.05
N GLY A 16 -15.04 19.93 -0.53
CA GLY A 16 -16.20 20.46 -1.25
C GLY A 16 -15.91 21.02 -2.65
N LYS A 17 -14.66 21.04 -3.10
CA LYS A 17 -14.28 21.50 -4.46
C LYS A 17 -14.12 20.30 -5.40
N PRO A 18 -14.47 20.44 -6.69
CA PRO A 18 -14.21 19.40 -7.67
C PRO A 18 -12.76 18.93 -7.65
N PHE A 19 -12.56 17.63 -7.61
CA PHE A 19 -11.24 17.00 -7.59
C PHE A 19 -11.14 15.94 -8.70
N PHE A 20 -10.17 16.10 -9.59
CA PHE A 20 -9.86 15.14 -10.65
C PHE A 20 -8.60 14.35 -10.27
N PRO A 21 -8.71 13.07 -9.89
CA PRO A 21 -7.56 12.28 -9.50
C PRO A 21 -6.70 11.89 -10.71
N VAL A 22 -5.42 12.20 -10.65
CA VAL A 22 -4.40 11.74 -11.58
C VAL A 22 -3.37 10.98 -10.78
N SER A 23 -3.44 9.64 -10.84
CA SER A 23 -2.58 8.77 -10.07
C SER A 23 -1.38 8.29 -10.88
N GLY A 24 -0.20 8.29 -10.27
CA GLY A 24 1.01 7.69 -10.80
C GLY A 24 1.59 6.67 -9.81
N GLU A 25 2.17 5.60 -10.32
CA GLU A 25 2.85 4.58 -9.50
C GLU A 25 4.29 5.01 -9.18
N PHE A 26 4.67 4.84 -7.91
CA PHE A 26 6.06 5.02 -7.47
C PHE A 26 6.37 4.03 -6.35
N HIS A 27 7.14 2.99 -6.65
CA HIS A 27 7.47 1.94 -5.70
C HIS A 27 8.72 2.33 -4.90
N PHE A 28 8.54 3.02 -3.80
CA PHE A 28 9.58 3.68 -3.00
C PHE A 28 10.75 2.77 -2.63
N ALA A 29 10.48 1.52 -2.22
CA ALA A 29 11.50 0.58 -1.79
C ALA A 29 12.43 0.10 -2.92
N ARG A 30 12.10 0.38 -4.19
CA ARG A 30 12.91 0.07 -5.38
C ARG A 30 13.72 1.25 -5.88
N TYR A 31 13.64 2.38 -5.19
CA TYR A 31 14.31 3.61 -5.61
C TYR A 31 15.18 4.15 -4.46
N ARG A 32 16.29 4.79 -4.79
CA ARG A 32 17.18 5.33 -3.77
C ARG A 32 16.48 6.45 -3.01
N ARG A 33 16.59 6.43 -1.67
CA ARG A 33 15.91 7.39 -0.79
C ARG A 33 16.25 8.84 -1.13
N GLU A 34 17.50 9.13 -1.45
CA GLU A 34 17.98 10.49 -1.77
C GLU A 34 17.37 11.06 -3.06
N ASP A 35 16.83 10.21 -3.92
CA ASP A 35 16.19 10.62 -5.18
C ASP A 35 14.67 10.79 -5.07
N TRP A 36 14.02 10.33 -4.00
CA TRP A 36 12.56 10.34 -3.86
C TRP A 36 11.96 11.73 -4.08
N GLU A 37 12.47 12.76 -3.41
CA GLU A 37 11.90 14.12 -3.49
C GLU A 37 11.98 14.67 -4.91
N ARG A 38 13.10 14.48 -5.58
CA ARG A 38 13.28 14.93 -6.96
C ARG A 38 12.26 14.29 -7.90
N GLU A 39 12.07 12.99 -7.80
CA GLU A 39 11.17 12.26 -8.69
C GLU A 39 9.69 12.55 -8.37
N LEU A 40 9.31 12.63 -7.11
CA LEU A 40 7.97 13.04 -6.71
C LEU A 40 7.62 14.45 -7.21
N ARG A 41 8.57 15.39 -7.16
CA ARG A 41 8.37 16.75 -7.72
C ARG A 41 8.20 16.73 -9.23
N LYS A 42 8.91 15.87 -9.96
CA LYS A 42 8.72 15.67 -11.41
C LYS A 42 7.31 15.13 -11.71
N MET A 43 6.87 14.11 -10.98
CA MET A 43 5.52 13.56 -11.12
C MET A 43 4.47 14.66 -10.92
N LYS A 44 4.60 15.44 -9.85
CA LYS A 44 3.70 16.56 -9.58
C LYS A 44 3.71 17.62 -10.68
N ALA A 45 4.88 18.00 -11.17
CA ALA A 45 5.01 18.95 -12.28
C ALA A 45 4.36 18.44 -13.57
N GLY A 46 4.33 17.11 -13.76
CA GLY A 46 3.62 16.43 -14.85
C GLY A 46 2.11 16.31 -14.66
N GLY A 47 1.55 16.84 -13.56
CA GLY A 47 0.10 16.84 -13.32
C GLY A 47 -0.40 15.72 -12.42
N VAL A 48 0.48 14.84 -11.90
CA VAL A 48 0.11 13.81 -10.91
C VAL A 48 -0.23 14.50 -9.59
N ASN A 49 -1.35 14.10 -8.97
CA ASN A 49 -1.76 14.59 -7.66
C ASN A 49 -1.93 13.47 -6.61
N ILE A 50 -1.85 12.20 -7.05
CA ILE A 50 -1.89 11.02 -6.20
C ILE A 50 -0.73 10.10 -6.58
N VAL A 51 0.01 9.60 -5.58
CA VAL A 51 0.99 8.54 -5.75
C VAL A 51 0.42 7.24 -5.20
N ALA A 52 0.35 6.22 -6.03
CA ALA A 52 0.10 4.85 -5.59
C ALA A 52 1.43 4.12 -5.40
N THR A 53 1.57 3.38 -4.32
CA THR A 53 2.80 2.64 -4.03
C THR A 53 2.50 1.25 -3.47
N TYR A 54 3.17 0.23 -3.99
CA TYR A 54 3.19 -1.09 -3.37
C TYR A 54 4.08 -1.10 -2.12
N ILE A 55 3.62 -1.82 -1.11
CA ILE A 55 4.41 -2.15 0.07
C ILE A 55 4.67 -3.66 0.00
N PHE A 56 5.78 -4.03 -0.60
CA PHE A 56 6.11 -5.44 -0.82
C PHE A 56 6.56 -6.09 0.49
N TRP A 57 5.80 -7.05 0.98
CA TRP A 57 6.08 -7.75 2.22
C TRP A 57 7.52 -8.33 2.26
N ILE A 58 7.97 -8.94 1.15
CA ILE A 58 9.32 -9.49 1.02
C ILE A 58 10.43 -8.48 1.30
N HIS A 59 10.20 -7.18 1.02
CA HIS A 59 11.20 -6.13 1.26
C HIS A 59 11.32 -5.75 2.74
N HIS A 60 10.29 -6.02 3.53
CA HIS A 60 10.19 -5.55 4.91
C HIS A 60 10.32 -6.67 5.94
N GLU A 61 10.05 -7.93 5.58
CA GLU A 61 10.16 -9.10 6.43
C GLU A 61 10.77 -10.27 5.64
N GLU A 62 12.01 -10.10 5.19
CA GLU A 62 12.75 -11.14 4.47
C GLU A 62 12.95 -12.38 5.35
N GLU A 63 13.33 -12.17 6.62
CA GLU A 63 13.38 -13.20 7.65
C GLU A 63 12.14 -13.11 8.54
N LYS A 64 11.50 -14.25 8.80
CA LYS A 64 10.27 -14.33 9.59
C LYS A 64 10.44 -13.69 10.98
N GLY A 65 9.67 -12.66 11.25
CA GLY A 65 9.67 -11.93 12.53
C GLY A 65 10.66 -10.76 12.58
N VAL A 66 11.48 -10.55 11.54
CA VAL A 66 12.44 -9.44 11.48
C VAL A 66 11.92 -8.41 10.48
N PHE A 67 11.41 -7.30 10.99
CA PHE A 67 10.89 -6.22 10.17
C PHE A 67 11.94 -5.13 9.95
N ASP A 68 12.07 -4.65 8.69
CA ASP A 68 12.95 -3.57 8.31
C ASP A 68 12.17 -2.47 7.57
N PHE A 69 12.10 -1.30 8.20
CA PHE A 69 11.54 -0.06 7.65
C PHE A 69 12.60 1.05 7.62
N SER A 70 13.87 0.71 7.43
CA SER A 70 14.98 1.65 7.38
C SER A 70 15.41 2.01 5.96
N GLY A 71 16.18 3.09 5.82
CA GLY A 71 16.76 3.50 4.55
C GLY A 71 15.70 3.71 3.45
N GLN A 72 15.87 3.06 2.30
CA GLN A 72 14.89 3.11 1.22
C GLN A 72 13.60 2.29 1.48
N ARG A 73 13.53 1.55 2.61
CA ARG A 73 12.34 0.82 3.07
C ARG A 73 11.50 1.62 4.06
N ASP A 74 11.88 2.86 4.37
CA ASP A 74 11.21 3.74 5.33
C ASP A 74 9.89 4.26 4.76
N LEU A 75 8.83 3.47 4.98
CA LEU A 75 7.46 3.78 4.53
C LEU A 75 6.98 5.11 5.10
N ARG A 76 7.21 5.35 6.40
CA ARG A 76 6.76 6.58 7.05
C ARG A 76 7.37 7.81 6.40
N ALA A 77 8.69 7.83 6.26
CA ALA A 77 9.40 8.96 5.65
C ALA A 77 8.94 9.20 4.20
N PHE A 78 8.67 8.14 3.44
CA PHE A 78 8.15 8.28 2.07
C PHE A 78 6.77 8.92 2.04
N VAL A 79 5.84 8.47 2.90
CA VAL A 79 4.48 9.00 2.99
C VAL A 79 4.50 10.48 3.44
N GLU A 80 5.30 10.80 4.47
CA GLU A 80 5.47 12.19 4.93
C GLU A 80 6.04 13.09 3.82
N LEU A 81 6.99 12.58 3.04
CA LEU A 81 7.55 13.31 1.90
C LEU A 81 6.52 13.56 0.80
N CYS A 82 5.66 12.58 0.48
CA CYS A 82 4.55 12.78 -0.45
C CYS A 82 3.65 13.93 0.01
N GLY A 83 3.27 13.95 1.30
CA GLY A 83 2.50 15.03 1.89
C GLY A 83 3.20 16.40 1.80
N LYS A 84 4.49 16.45 2.11
CA LYS A 84 5.32 17.67 1.98
C LYS A 84 5.36 18.19 0.53
N VAL A 85 5.41 17.31 -0.45
CA VAL A 85 5.37 17.67 -1.88
C VAL A 85 3.95 18.06 -2.31
N GLY A 86 2.93 17.72 -1.53
CA GLY A 86 1.51 18.00 -1.81
C GLY A 86 0.91 16.97 -2.76
N LEU A 87 1.21 15.71 -2.53
CA LEU A 87 0.65 14.53 -3.22
C LEU A 87 -0.17 13.70 -2.22
N GLY A 88 -1.38 13.28 -2.63
CA GLY A 88 -2.10 12.23 -1.92
C GLY A 88 -1.42 10.87 -2.13
N VAL A 89 -1.66 9.92 -1.23
CA VAL A 89 -1.05 8.58 -1.28
C VAL A 89 -2.11 7.51 -1.24
N ILE A 90 -2.01 6.54 -2.14
CA ILE A 90 -2.72 5.27 -2.06
C ILE A 90 -1.70 4.18 -1.69
N LEU A 91 -1.91 3.55 -0.54
CA LEU A 91 -1.08 2.43 -0.08
C LEU A 91 -1.64 1.13 -0.65
N ARG A 92 -0.87 0.44 -1.47
CA ARG A 92 -1.20 -0.89 -2.00
C ARG A 92 -0.53 -1.94 -1.12
N ILE A 93 -1.26 -2.36 -0.07
CA ILE A 93 -0.69 -3.10 1.07
C ILE A 93 -0.55 -4.60 0.86
N GLY A 94 -1.02 -5.11 -0.26
CA GLY A 94 -1.03 -6.54 -0.52
C GLY A 94 -2.09 -7.28 0.34
N PRO A 95 -1.80 -8.47 0.86
CA PRO A 95 -0.49 -9.13 1.02
C PRO A 95 0.16 -9.62 -0.27
N TRP A 96 -0.61 -9.88 -1.31
CA TRP A 96 -0.15 -10.16 -2.66
C TRP A 96 -0.19 -8.88 -3.50
N CYS A 97 0.92 -8.55 -4.17
CA CYS A 97 1.06 -7.30 -4.93
C CYS A 97 1.20 -7.50 -6.44
N HIS A 98 1.67 -8.62 -6.96
CA HIS A 98 2.27 -8.74 -8.30
C HIS A 98 3.48 -7.80 -8.46
N GLY A 99 3.32 -6.68 -9.13
CA GLY A 99 4.25 -5.56 -9.24
C GLY A 99 5.62 -5.94 -9.79
N GLU A 100 5.71 -6.98 -10.66
CA GLU A 100 6.96 -7.57 -11.13
C GLU A 100 7.95 -7.85 -9.98
N CYS A 101 7.40 -8.24 -8.81
CA CYS A 101 8.16 -8.62 -7.64
C CYS A 101 8.18 -10.14 -7.50
N ARG A 102 9.33 -10.68 -7.09
CA ARG A 102 9.47 -12.11 -6.80
C ARG A 102 8.36 -12.55 -5.84
N ASN A 103 7.78 -13.72 -6.11
CA ASN A 103 6.68 -14.30 -5.32
C ASN A 103 5.45 -13.39 -5.19
N GLY A 104 5.24 -12.42 -6.11
CA GLY A 104 4.17 -11.44 -5.97
C GLY A 104 4.29 -10.53 -4.74
N GLY A 105 5.47 -10.44 -4.14
CA GLY A 105 5.76 -9.70 -2.93
C GLY A 105 5.73 -10.52 -1.64
N PHE A 106 5.36 -11.80 -1.68
CA PHE A 106 5.47 -12.67 -0.51
C PHE A 106 6.92 -12.97 -0.15
N PRO A 107 7.31 -12.92 1.14
CA PRO A 107 8.60 -13.45 1.56
C PRO A 107 8.68 -14.96 1.35
N ASP A 108 9.89 -15.48 1.20
CA ASP A 108 10.12 -16.89 0.90
C ASP A 108 9.51 -17.83 1.94
N TRP A 109 9.56 -17.47 3.20
CA TRP A 109 8.99 -18.25 4.28
C TRP A 109 7.44 -18.31 4.26
N ILE A 110 6.76 -17.37 3.56
CA ILE A 110 5.33 -17.49 3.20
C ILE A 110 5.16 -18.29 1.92
N GLN A 111 5.99 -18.03 0.90
CA GLN A 111 5.80 -18.60 -0.43
C GLN A 111 6.05 -20.11 -0.47
N PHE A 112 7.08 -20.59 0.21
CA PHE A 112 7.54 -21.97 0.08
C PHE A 112 7.11 -22.90 1.23
N GLN A 113 6.38 -22.39 2.23
CA GLN A 113 5.79 -23.25 3.25
C GLN A 113 4.60 -24.06 2.69
N THR A 114 4.25 -25.17 3.34
CA THR A 114 3.19 -26.11 2.95
C THR A 114 2.08 -26.24 3.99
N ASP A 115 2.19 -25.54 5.12
CA ASP A 115 1.37 -25.76 6.32
C ASP A 115 0.02 -25.02 6.24
N PHE A 116 -0.14 -24.08 5.31
CA PHE A 116 -1.38 -23.32 5.11
C PHE A 116 -1.55 -22.87 3.65
N ALA A 117 -2.79 -22.62 3.25
CA ALA A 117 -3.12 -22.11 1.93
C ALA A 117 -3.00 -20.57 1.91
N ARG A 118 -2.29 -20.05 0.91
CA ARG A 118 -2.13 -18.60 0.69
C ARG A 118 -3.29 -18.02 -0.09
N ARG A 119 -3.58 -16.71 0.14
CA ARG A 119 -4.66 -15.95 -0.51
C ARG A 119 -6.02 -16.63 -0.34
N THR A 120 -6.27 -17.13 0.87
CA THR A 120 -7.52 -17.79 1.28
C THR A 120 -7.92 -17.34 2.69
N ASP A 121 -9.01 -17.89 3.21
CA ASP A 121 -9.46 -17.70 4.60
C ASP A 121 -8.78 -18.64 5.61
N ASP A 122 -7.66 -19.28 5.24
CA ASP A 122 -6.88 -20.13 6.15
C ASP A 122 -6.47 -19.31 7.39
N PRO A 123 -6.81 -19.78 8.61
CA PRO A 123 -6.58 -19.00 9.84
C PRO A 123 -5.09 -18.70 10.09
N THR A 124 -4.19 -19.62 9.71
CA THR A 124 -2.75 -19.44 9.88
C THR A 124 -2.22 -18.38 8.91
N TYR A 125 -2.68 -18.42 7.67
CA TYR A 125 -2.36 -17.38 6.69
C TYR A 125 -2.86 -16.01 7.16
N LEU A 126 -4.11 -15.90 7.57
CA LEU A 126 -4.70 -14.65 8.03
C LEU A 126 -4.02 -14.12 9.31
N PHE A 127 -3.52 -15.00 10.19
CA PHE A 127 -2.70 -14.59 11.33
C PHE A 127 -1.43 -13.84 10.88
N TYR A 128 -0.70 -14.35 9.90
CA TYR A 128 0.50 -13.68 9.39
C TYR A 128 0.17 -12.40 8.61
N VAL A 129 -0.90 -12.38 7.83
CA VAL A 129 -1.37 -11.17 7.14
C VAL A 129 -1.74 -10.07 8.13
N ARG A 130 -2.49 -10.40 9.19
CA ARG A 130 -2.84 -9.45 10.24
C ARG A 130 -1.59 -8.87 10.90
N ARG A 131 -0.62 -9.73 11.23
CA ARG A 131 0.65 -9.28 11.81
C ARG A 131 1.37 -8.29 10.88
N TRP A 132 1.43 -8.60 9.59
CA TRP A 132 2.01 -7.73 8.56
C TRP A 132 1.26 -6.39 8.49
N PHE A 133 -0.05 -6.39 8.45
CA PHE A 133 -0.85 -5.17 8.40
C PHE A 133 -0.69 -4.32 9.66
N CYS A 134 -0.58 -4.93 10.84
CA CYS A 134 -0.29 -4.20 12.08
C CYS A 134 1.09 -3.50 12.05
N GLU A 135 2.11 -4.10 11.44
CA GLU A 135 3.42 -3.44 11.31
C GLU A 135 3.35 -2.25 10.35
N MET A 136 2.62 -2.36 9.24
CA MET A 136 2.40 -1.22 8.35
C MET A 136 1.58 -0.11 9.03
N GLU A 137 0.54 -0.45 9.78
CA GLU A 137 -0.27 0.52 10.52
C GLU A 137 0.58 1.35 11.47
N LYS A 138 1.52 0.72 12.20
CA LYS A 138 2.47 1.45 13.06
C LYS A 138 3.27 2.50 12.29
N GLN A 139 3.67 2.18 11.05
CA GLN A 139 4.45 3.11 10.22
C GLN A 139 3.62 4.31 9.76
N VAL A 140 2.33 4.14 9.48
CA VAL A 140 1.47 5.19 8.91
C VAL A 140 0.51 5.81 9.93
N HIS A 141 0.63 5.44 11.19
CA HIS A 141 -0.20 6.00 12.27
C HIS A 141 -0.15 7.54 12.28
N GLY A 142 -1.32 8.18 12.27
CA GLY A 142 -1.47 9.63 12.20
C GLY A 142 -1.25 10.25 10.81
N LEU A 143 -1.01 9.44 9.77
CA LEU A 143 -0.83 9.90 8.39
C LEU A 143 -2.04 9.65 7.50
N LEU A 144 -3.12 9.11 8.05
CA LEU A 144 -4.36 8.95 7.31
C LEU A 144 -5.02 10.30 7.02
N PHE A 145 -5.78 10.35 5.95
CA PHE A 145 -6.44 11.58 5.49
C PHE A 145 -7.37 12.19 6.55
N GLY A 146 -8.10 11.35 7.28
CA GLY A 146 -8.94 11.78 8.41
C GLY A 146 -8.16 12.43 9.56
N ASP A 147 -6.88 12.10 9.72
CA ASP A 147 -5.97 12.70 10.71
C ASP A 147 -5.24 13.94 10.18
N GLY A 148 -5.49 14.31 8.93
CA GLY A 148 -4.80 15.41 8.23
C GLY A 148 -3.54 14.98 7.47
N GLY A 149 -3.28 13.68 7.36
CA GLY A 149 -2.17 13.12 6.60
C GLY A 149 -2.47 12.93 5.11
N PRO A 150 -1.48 12.52 4.32
CA PRO A 150 -1.62 12.38 2.86
C PRO A 150 -2.25 11.07 2.39
N VAL A 151 -2.44 10.06 3.27
CA VAL A 151 -2.97 8.75 2.88
C VAL A 151 -4.48 8.84 2.65
N ILE A 152 -4.88 8.86 1.38
CA ILE A 152 -6.27 9.01 0.95
C ILE A 152 -6.96 7.68 0.65
N GLY A 153 -6.22 6.60 0.55
CA GLY A 153 -6.77 5.28 0.23
C GLY A 153 -5.81 4.14 0.51
N VAL A 154 -6.39 2.96 0.70
CA VAL A 154 -5.67 1.71 0.89
C VAL A 154 -6.26 0.67 -0.05
N GLN A 155 -5.41 -0.02 -0.81
CA GLN A 155 -5.81 -1.17 -1.61
C GLN A 155 -5.33 -2.44 -0.92
N ILE A 156 -6.28 -3.33 -0.63
CA ILE A 156 -6.02 -4.69 -0.14
C ILE A 156 -6.04 -5.63 -1.32
N GLU A 157 -5.10 -6.56 -1.38
CA GLU A 157 -4.90 -7.52 -2.46
C GLU A 157 -4.62 -6.87 -3.83
N ASN A 158 -4.25 -7.67 -4.80
CA ASN A 158 -4.12 -7.26 -6.18
C ASN A 158 -4.55 -8.38 -7.12
N GLU A 159 -5.47 -8.07 -8.03
CA GLU A 159 -6.01 -9.03 -9.00
C GLU A 159 -6.45 -10.35 -8.35
N TYR A 160 -7.12 -10.27 -7.20
CA TYR A 160 -7.65 -11.43 -6.51
C TYR A 160 -8.71 -12.11 -7.36
N ARG A 161 -8.35 -13.27 -7.91
CA ARG A 161 -9.22 -14.04 -8.80
C ARG A 161 -9.57 -15.39 -8.18
N SER A 162 -10.63 -15.99 -8.70
CA SER A 162 -11.21 -17.24 -8.26
C SER A 162 -10.31 -18.48 -8.31
N TYR A 163 -9.11 -18.38 -8.84
CA TYR A 163 -8.17 -19.53 -8.83
C TYR A 163 -7.59 -19.82 -7.45
N ALA A 164 -7.51 -18.81 -6.59
CA ALA A 164 -6.96 -18.99 -5.25
C ALA A 164 -7.97 -19.69 -4.33
N GLU A 165 -9.25 -19.38 -4.49
CA GLU A 165 -10.34 -19.97 -3.75
C GLU A 165 -11.59 -20.06 -4.65
N PRO A 166 -11.99 -21.26 -5.09
CA PRO A 166 -13.13 -21.45 -5.98
C PRO A 166 -14.48 -21.21 -5.29
N ASP A 167 -14.55 -21.35 -3.97
CA ASP A 167 -15.75 -21.09 -3.20
C ASP A 167 -16.00 -19.58 -3.08
N ARG A 168 -17.16 -19.14 -3.57
CA ARG A 168 -17.54 -17.73 -3.60
C ARG A 168 -17.66 -17.12 -2.21
N GLU A 169 -18.17 -17.87 -1.23
CA GLU A 169 -18.35 -17.35 0.15
C GLU A 169 -17.01 -17.22 0.87
N LYS A 170 -16.11 -18.19 0.71
CA LYS A 170 -14.75 -18.10 1.25
C LYS A 170 -13.96 -16.95 0.64
N ARG A 171 -14.15 -16.66 -0.67
CA ARG A 171 -13.52 -15.49 -1.31
C ARG A 171 -13.97 -14.15 -0.73
N LYS A 172 -15.21 -14.08 -0.27
CA LYS A 172 -15.70 -12.86 0.41
C LYS A 172 -15.15 -12.72 1.83
N ALA A 173 -14.86 -13.83 2.49
CA ALA A 173 -14.29 -13.84 3.82
C ALA A 173 -12.79 -13.48 3.83
N HIS A 174 -12.06 -13.75 2.74
CA HIS A 174 -10.67 -13.32 2.56
C HIS A 174 -10.56 -11.82 2.36
#